data_72b6f44d93c5f52ae2a66e5f61856ebe
#
_entry.id   72b6f44d93c5f52ae2a66e5f61856ebe
#
_cell.length_a   1.000
_cell.length_b   1.000
_cell.length_c   1.000
_cell.angle_alpha   90.00
_cell.angle_beta   90.00
_cell.angle_gamma   90.00
#
_symmetry.space_group_name_H-M   'P 1'
#
loop_
_entity.id
_entity.type
_entity.pdbx_description
1 polymer ?
#
loop_
_entity_poly.entity_id
_entity_poly.type
_entity_poly.pdbx_seq_one_letter_code
_entity_poly.pdbx_strand_id
1 'polypeptide(L)'
;MSNKAMRLSFRLRARLRVRRICLGNTDDRAQALVATLAPLEGRMPLPSPHGILYACCNDSYFERYARGFIRSARKNSPSQSLHLHLFDPSPSTLAALDSIGSDAAFPLTFSWERLSRADAALTGGLYFVCARFVRLWQLLEAARSPILAVDCDTVIRNPLTHALRQHEREDIALYLRLEKPEWRRVLGAAVLARPTLLGRRFMRDCAATFVECIHSEALEATDQLILYLLWRWYQRHVPGFLCGTLTRRFSDWHYEDASLIWHEKGSGLKGTLPVWRLFGEAQND
;
A
#
# COMPACT_ATOMS: atom_id res chain seq x y z
N MET A 1 3.12 -20.12 -26.08
CA MET A 1 1.98 -20.42 -25.15
C MET A 1 0.92 -19.35 -25.32
N SER A 2 -0.38 -19.72 -25.31
CA SER A 2 -1.45 -18.71 -25.35
C SER A 2 -1.48 -17.90 -24.06
N ASN A 3 -1.91 -16.62 -24.12
CA ASN A 3 -2.07 -15.76 -22.93
C ASN A 3 -2.91 -16.41 -21.82
N LYS A 4 -3.87 -17.27 -22.19
CA LYS A 4 -4.74 -18.00 -21.25
C LYS A 4 -3.96 -19.07 -20.48
N ALA A 5 -3.10 -19.83 -21.16
CA ALA A 5 -2.27 -20.88 -20.55
C ALA A 5 -1.21 -20.27 -19.59
N MET A 6 -0.60 -19.15 -19.98
CA MET A 6 0.35 -18.43 -19.15
C MET A 6 -0.29 -17.90 -17.85
N ARG A 7 -1.49 -17.33 -17.94
CA ARG A 7 -2.25 -16.85 -16.76
C ARG A 7 -2.69 -17.98 -15.84
N LEU A 8 -3.05 -19.13 -16.38
CA LEU A 8 -3.42 -20.31 -15.57
C LEU A 8 -2.22 -20.85 -14.79
N SER A 9 -1.08 -21.00 -15.47
CA SER A 9 0.18 -21.42 -14.87
C SER A 9 0.63 -20.47 -13.75
N PHE A 10 0.52 -19.17 -13.97
CA PHE A 10 0.84 -18.17 -12.96
C PHE A 10 -0.04 -18.30 -11.70
N ARG A 11 -1.36 -18.45 -11.85
CA ARG A 11 -2.27 -18.62 -10.71
C ARG A 11 -1.97 -19.87 -9.90
N LEU A 12 -1.64 -20.96 -10.56
CA LEU A 12 -1.26 -22.19 -9.87
C LEU A 12 0.03 -21.98 -9.07
N ARG A 13 1.05 -21.38 -9.68
CA ARG A 13 2.30 -21.03 -8.98
C ARG A 13 2.06 -20.11 -7.80
N ALA A 14 1.22 -19.08 -7.95
CA ALA A 14 0.86 -18.16 -6.88
C ALA A 14 0.20 -18.89 -5.70
N ARG A 15 -0.75 -19.81 -5.96
CA ARG A 15 -1.40 -20.62 -4.91
C ARG A 15 -0.40 -21.51 -4.18
N LEU A 16 0.48 -22.18 -4.89
CA LEU A 16 1.51 -23.05 -4.30
C LEU A 16 2.50 -22.21 -3.45
N ARG A 17 2.88 -21.04 -3.93
CA ARG A 17 3.74 -20.10 -3.21
C ARG A 17 3.10 -19.63 -1.91
N VAL A 18 1.87 -19.12 -1.97
CA VAL A 18 1.13 -18.69 -0.77
C VAL A 18 1.01 -19.83 0.23
N ARG A 19 0.62 -21.05 -0.21
CA ARG A 19 0.55 -22.21 0.65
C ARG A 19 1.88 -22.52 1.32
N ARG A 20 2.98 -22.54 0.58
CA ARG A 20 4.32 -22.83 1.10
C ARG A 20 4.76 -21.78 2.12
N ILE A 21 4.54 -20.51 1.81
CA ILE A 21 4.86 -19.39 2.72
C ILE A 21 4.03 -19.53 4.01
N CYS A 22 2.73 -19.61 3.92
CA CYS A 22 1.87 -19.67 5.10
C CYS A 22 2.12 -20.89 6.02
N LEU A 23 2.62 -21.99 5.45
CA LEU A 23 2.97 -23.21 6.23
C LEU A 23 4.36 -23.16 6.88
N GLY A 24 5.32 -22.47 6.27
CA GLY A 24 6.72 -22.55 6.69
C GLY A 24 7.43 -21.21 6.90
N ASN A 25 6.70 -20.08 6.88
CA ASN A 25 7.32 -18.78 7.04
C ASN A 25 7.44 -18.44 8.54
N THR A 26 8.67 -18.16 8.95
CA THR A 26 9.01 -17.62 10.27
C THR A 26 9.42 -16.15 10.13
N ASP A 27 9.56 -15.45 11.24
CA ASP A 27 10.03 -14.06 11.23
C ASP A 27 11.44 -13.97 10.64
N ASP A 28 12.35 -14.86 11.02
CA ASP A 28 13.73 -14.90 10.50
C ASP A 28 13.76 -15.13 8.98
N ARG A 29 12.93 -16.06 8.50
CA ARG A 29 12.83 -16.34 7.07
C ARG A 29 12.29 -15.14 6.30
N ALA A 30 11.25 -14.49 6.82
CA ALA A 30 10.69 -13.30 6.20
C ALA A 30 11.70 -12.16 6.16
N GLN A 31 12.43 -11.94 7.27
CA GLN A 31 13.49 -10.94 7.34
C GLN A 31 14.61 -11.26 6.34
N ALA A 32 15.06 -12.50 6.25
CA ALA A 32 16.06 -12.92 5.28
C ALA A 32 15.62 -12.68 3.83
N LEU A 33 14.35 -12.96 3.50
CA LEU A 33 13.79 -12.66 2.19
C LEU A 33 13.75 -11.15 1.92
N VAL A 34 13.28 -10.36 2.87
CA VAL A 34 13.19 -8.89 2.71
C VAL A 34 14.57 -8.25 2.62
N ALA A 35 15.58 -8.80 3.29
CA ALA A 35 16.96 -8.34 3.19
C ALA A 35 17.58 -8.51 1.78
N THR A 36 16.94 -9.26 0.88
CA THR A 36 17.35 -9.35 -0.54
C THR A 36 16.94 -8.14 -1.37
N LEU A 37 16.02 -7.32 -0.86
CA LEU A 37 15.65 -6.03 -1.49
C LEU A 37 16.61 -4.93 -1.04
N ALA A 38 16.56 -3.80 -1.74
CA ALA A 38 17.32 -2.62 -1.36
C ALA A 38 17.05 -2.24 0.11
N PRO A 39 18.08 -1.81 0.87
CA PRO A 39 17.90 -1.40 2.26
C PRO A 39 16.96 -0.21 2.35
N LEU A 40 16.19 -0.18 3.45
CA LEU A 40 15.29 0.93 3.75
C LEU A 40 16.06 2.01 4.50
N GLU A 41 16.06 3.21 3.96
CA GLU A 41 16.67 4.41 4.51
C GLU A 41 15.59 5.40 4.97
N GLY A 42 15.98 6.43 5.74
CA GLY A 42 15.08 7.51 6.19
C GLY A 42 14.54 7.31 7.58
N ARG A 43 13.36 7.89 7.85
CA ARG A 43 12.75 7.91 9.18
C ARG A 43 11.48 7.06 9.20
N MET A 44 11.45 6.06 10.09
CA MET A 44 10.25 5.29 10.33
C MET A 44 9.20 6.13 11.06
N PRO A 45 7.89 5.87 10.82
CA PRO A 45 6.84 6.58 11.52
C PRO A 45 6.82 6.24 13.01
N LEU A 46 6.51 7.23 13.83
CA LEU A 46 6.26 7.04 15.25
C LEU A 46 4.87 6.40 15.46
N PRO A 47 4.65 5.74 16.60
CA PRO A 47 3.33 5.25 16.98
C PRO A 47 2.27 6.36 16.92
N SER A 48 1.11 6.07 16.34
CA SER A 48 0.00 7.00 16.20
C SER A 48 -1.31 6.39 16.69
N PRO A 49 -2.00 6.97 17.69
CA PRO A 49 -3.25 6.42 18.21
C PRO A 49 -4.40 6.49 17.20
N HIS A 50 -4.29 7.37 16.21
CA HIS A 50 -5.29 7.57 15.16
C HIS A 50 -4.98 6.80 13.88
N GLY A 51 -3.87 6.05 13.86
CA GLY A 51 -3.37 5.33 12.70
C GLY A 51 -2.49 6.17 11.79
N ILE A 52 -1.87 5.50 10.85
CA ILE A 52 -0.92 6.06 9.89
C ILE A 52 -1.49 5.87 8.49
N LEU A 53 -1.53 6.95 7.71
CA LEU A 53 -1.70 6.88 6.27
C LEU A 53 -0.37 6.54 5.63
N TYR A 54 -0.37 5.56 4.73
CA TYR A 54 0.84 5.10 4.06
C TYR A 54 0.63 5.07 2.56
N ALA A 55 1.57 5.65 1.80
CA ALA A 55 1.62 5.54 0.35
C ALA A 55 3.06 5.41 -0.13
N CYS A 56 3.22 4.88 -1.37
CA CYS A 56 4.52 4.78 -2.04
C CYS A 56 4.49 5.51 -3.36
N CYS A 57 5.62 6.09 -3.73
CA CYS A 57 5.79 6.71 -5.05
C CYS A 57 7.26 6.75 -5.49
N ASN A 58 7.49 7.02 -6.75
CA ASN A 58 8.76 7.48 -7.29
C ASN A 58 8.70 9.01 -7.54
N ASP A 59 9.77 9.61 -8.01
CA ASP A 59 9.85 11.05 -8.28
C ASP A 59 8.72 11.57 -9.16
N SER A 60 8.42 10.90 -10.27
CA SER A 60 7.39 11.37 -11.19
C SER A 60 5.99 11.35 -10.56
N TYR A 61 5.70 10.37 -9.72
CA TYR A 61 4.45 10.29 -8.97
C TYR A 61 4.45 11.24 -7.78
N PHE A 62 5.61 11.52 -7.17
CA PHE A 62 5.73 12.53 -6.12
C PHE A 62 5.31 13.90 -6.64
N GLU A 63 5.91 14.34 -7.74
CA GLU A 63 5.61 15.65 -8.33
C GLU A 63 4.17 15.74 -8.84
N ARG A 64 3.67 14.67 -9.42
CA ARG A 64 2.35 14.68 -10.03
C ARG A 64 1.20 14.52 -9.04
N TYR A 65 1.36 13.68 -8.01
CA TYR A 65 0.26 13.23 -7.16
C TYR A 65 0.52 13.40 -5.66
N ALA A 66 1.70 13.00 -5.16
CA ALA A 66 1.91 12.88 -3.72
C ALA A 66 1.79 14.22 -2.98
N ARG A 67 2.17 15.35 -3.61
CA ARG A 67 1.96 16.69 -3.05
C ARG A 67 0.48 16.97 -2.80
N GLY A 68 -0.39 16.63 -3.75
CA GLY A 68 -1.85 16.76 -3.60
C GLY A 68 -2.41 15.82 -2.53
N PHE A 69 -1.91 14.57 -2.49
CA PHE A 69 -2.25 13.62 -1.44
C PHE A 69 -1.91 14.14 -0.05
N ILE A 70 -0.69 14.63 0.19
CA ILE A 70 -0.23 15.21 1.46
C ILE A 70 -1.14 16.38 1.87
N ARG A 71 -1.41 17.33 0.96
CA ARG A 71 -2.27 18.49 1.25
C ARG A 71 -3.68 18.08 1.61
N SER A 72 -4.26 17.13 0.88
CA SER A 72 -5.61 16.63 1.15
C SER A 72 -5.69 15.89 2.48
N ALA A 73 -4.68 15.09 2.83
CA ALA A 73 -4.59 14.42 4.12
C ALA A 73 -4.49 15.43 5.27
N ARG A 74 -3.60 16.42 5.15
CA ARG A 74 -3.44 17.51 6.14
C ARG A 74 -4.75 18.26 6.35
N LYS A 75 -5.46 18.60 5.27
CA LYS A 75 -6.70 19.36 5.34
C LYS A 75 -7.86 18.57 5.94
N ASN A 76 -8.04 17.32 5.46
CA ASN A 76 -9.28 16.57 5.71
C ASN A 76 -9.14 15.50 6.79
N SER A 77 -7.91 15.10 7.15
CA SER A 77 -7.66 14.07 8.16
C SER A 77 -6.37 14.36 8.99
N PRO A 78 -6.26 15.55 9.62
CA PRO A 78 -5.03 16.01 10.25
C PRO A 78 -4.62 15.18 11.48
N SER A 79 -5.53 14.40 12.05
CA SER A 79 -5.23 13.53 13.19
C SER A 79 -4.45 12.26 12.83
N GLN A 80 -4.40 11.87 11.55
CA GLN A 80 -3.57 10.77 11.09
C GLN A 80 -2.14 11.25 10.84
N SER A 81 -1.16 10.46 11.28
CA SER A 81 0.22 10.60 10.79
C SER A 81 0.29 10.14 9.33
N LEU A 82 1.18 10.73 8.56
CA LEU A 82 1.44 10.33 7.18
C LEU A 82 2.85 9.76 7.05
N HIS A 83 2.96 8.65 6.33
CA HIS A 83 4.24 8.09 5.93
C HIS A 83 4.30 7.87 4.42
N LEU A 84 5.32 8.44 3.77
CA LEU A 84 5.63 8.18 2.37
C LEU A 84 6.85 7.28 2.25
N HIS A 85 6.76 6.25 1.42
CA HIS A 85 7.93 5.51 0.98
C HIS A 85 8.25 5.84 -0.48
N LEU A 86 9.54 6.14 -0.75
CA LEU A 86 9.99 6.56 -2.07
C LEU A 86 10.91 5.50 -2.68
N PHE A 87 10.66 5.24 -3.94
CA PHE A 87 11.51 4.39 -4.76
C PHE A 87 12.47 5.26 -5.56
N ASP A 88 13.76 5.13 -5.27
CA ASP A 88 14.87 5.82 -5.95
C ASP A 88 14.67 7.34 -6.08
N PRO A 89 14.42 8.07 -4.96
CA PRO A 89 14.14 9.50 -5.01
C PRO A 89 15.37 10.32 -5.37
N SER A 90 15.16 11.42 -6.10
CA SER A 90 16.18 12.44 -6.32
C SER A 90 16.45 13.25 -5.05
N PRO A 91 17.63 13.90 -4.94
CA PRO A 91 17.91 14.82 -3.84
C PRO A 91 16.87 15.96 -3.71
N SER A 92 16.34 16.44 -4.83
CA SER A 92 15.31 17.49 -4.83
C SER A 92 13.99 17.01 -4.22
N THR A 93 13.57 15.77 -4.48
CA THR A 93 12.38 15.18 -3.85
C THR A 93 12.57 15.03 -2.34
N LEU A 94 13.75 14.55 -1.89
CA LEU A 94 14.04 14.44 -0.47
C LEU A 94 14.03 15.81 0.22
N ALA A 95 14.67 16.82 -0.36
CA ALA A 95 14.67 18.19 0.17
C ALA A 95 13.25 18.79 0.25
N ALA A 96 12.43 18.53 -0.77
CA ALA A 96 11.02 18.96 -0.75
C ALA A 96 10.23 18.30 0.38
N LEU A 97 10.45 17.01 0.63
CA LEU A 97 9.80 16.29 1.74
C LEU A 97 10.28 16.76 3.12
N ASP A 98 11.56 17.03 3.29
CA ASP A 98 12.08 17.63 4.52
C ASP A 98 11.43 18.99 4.80
N SER A 99 11.28 19.83 3.79
CA SER A 99 10.59 21.12 3.89
C SER A 99 9.12 20.95 4.29
N ILE A 100 8.39 20.03 3.65
CA ILE A 100 6.98 19.75 3.98
C ILE A 100 6.85 19.13 5.38
N GLY A 101 7.76 18.26 5.77
CA GLY A 101 7.77 17.55 7.04
C GLY A 101 8.22 18.39 8.24
N SER A 102 8.76 19.60 8.00
CA SER A 102 9.15 20.55 9.08
C SER A 102 7.94 21.17 9.81
N ASP A 103 6.74 21.04 9.25
CA ASP A 103 5.49 21.50 9.88
C ASP A 103 5.07 20.54 11.00
N ALA A 104 5.31 20.95 12.25
CA ALA A 104 4.98 20.17 13.45
C ALA A 104 3.46 19.88 13.61
N ALA A 105 2.59 20.63 12.94
CA ALA A 105 1.14 20.45 13.02
C ALA A 105 0.64 19.23 12.28
N PHE A 106 1.44 18.66 11.36
CA PHE A 106 1.08 17.46 10.61
C PHE A 106 2.24 16.47 10.56
N PRO A 107 2.19 15.38 11.34
CA PRO A 107 3.29 14.43 11.42
C PRO A 107 3.51 13.70 10.09
N LEU A 108 4.46 14.17 9.30
CA LEU A 108 4.93 13.53 8.07
C LEU A 108 6.30 12.90 8.31
N THR A 109 6.41 11.63 8.02
CA THR A 109 7.68 10.91 7.95
C THR A 109 7.85 10.31 6.57
N PHE A 110 9.09 10.00 6.19
CA PHE A 110 9.35 9.33 4.94
C PHE A 110 10.56 8.42 5.02
N SER A 111 10.50 7.37 4.24
CA SER A 111 11.59 6.43 3.99
C SER A 111 11.81 6.26 2.50
N TRP A 112 12.97 5.73 2.12
CA TRP A 112 13.27 5.48 0.71
C TRP A 112 14.15 4.25 0.56
N GLU A 113 14.31 3.83 -0.69
CA GLU A 113 15.26 2.81 -1.12
C GLU A 113 15.92 3.23 -2.43
N ARG A 114 17.16 2.79 -2.63
CA ARG A 114 17.91 2.96 -3.87
C ARG A 114 17.82 1.69 -4.69
N LEU A 115 17.23 1.78 -5.86
CA LEU A 115 17.05 0.63 -6.74
C LEU A 115 18.37 0.27 -7.41
N SER A 116 18.73 -1.00 -7.41
CA SER A 116 19.82 -1.51 -8.24
C SER A 116 19.42 -1.45 -9.72
N ARG A 117 20.41 -1.56 -10.63
CA ARG A 117 20.13 -1.68 -12.07
C ARG A 117 19.27 -2.90 -12.40
N ALA A 118 19.41 -3.99 -11.63
CA ALA A 118 18.60 -5.19 -11.81
C ALA A 118 17.16 -4.94 -11.38
N ASP A 119 16.93 -4.27 -10.24
CA ASP A 119 15.60 -3.89 -9.78
C ASP A 119 14.96 -2.87 -10.73
N ALA A 120 15.74 -1.92 -11.24
CA ALA A 120 15.28 -0.97 -12.25
C ALA A 120 14.86 -1.66 -13.57
N ALA A 121 15.47 -2.75 -13.96
CA ALA A 121 15.06 -3.53 -15.14
C ALA A 121 13.74 -4.30 -14.92
N LEU A 122 13.41 -4.66 -13.66
CA LEU A 122 12.13 -5.26 -13.28
C LEU A 122 10.99 -4.23 -13.19
N THR A 123 11.27 -2.97 -13.43
CA THR A 123 10.44 -1.82 -13.07
C THR A 123 9.27 -1.51 -13.98
N GLY A 124 8.78 -2.36 -14.81
CA GLY A 124 7.51 -2.12 -15.53
C GLY A 124 6.28 -1.83 -14.64
N GLY A 125 6.47 -1.14 -13.50
CA GLY A 125 5.45 -0.81 -12.50
C GLY A 125 5.23 -1.90 -11.44
N LEU A 126 5.70 -3.10 -11.69
CA LEU A 126 5.41 -4.27 -10.88
C LEU A 126 6.19 -4.33 -9.57
N TYR A 127 7.47 -3.92 -9.60
CA TYR A 127 8.27 -3.79 -8.39
C TYR A 127 7.55 -2.90 -7.37
N PHE A 128 7.16 -1.71 -7.77
CA PHE A 128 6.50 -0.73 -6.90
C PHE A 128 5.19 -1.26 -6.29
N VAL A 129 4.40 -1.96 -7.12
CA VAL A 129 3.13 -2.55 -6.71
C VAL A 129 3.32 -3.65 -5.66
N CYS A 130 4.39 -4.44 -5.76
CA CYS A 130 4.70 -5.51 -4.81
C CYS A 130 5.47 -4.99 -3.59
N ALA A 131 6.53 -4.19 -3.81
CA ALA A 131 7.40 -3.70 -2.76
C ALA A 131 6.68 -2.85 -1.72
N ARG A 132 5.62 -2.10 -2.10
CA ARG A 132 4.81 -1.33 -1.15
C ARG A 132 4.26 -2.18 -0.01
N PHE A 133 3.88 -3.43 -0.25
CA PHE A 133 3.37 -4.33 0.78
C PHE A 133 4.47 -4.94 1.63
N VAL A 134 5.67 -5.10 1.07
CA VAL A 134 6.86 -5.48 1.83
C VAL A 134 7.20 -4.37 2.82
N ARG A 135 7.23 -3.12 2.35
CA ARG A 135 7.49 -1.95 3.19
C ARG A 135 6.38 -1.71 4.21
N LEU A 136 5.11 -1.96 3.85
CA LEU A 136 3.99 -1.92 4.80
C LEU A 136 4.20 -2.85 5.99
N TRP A 137 4.70 -4.08 5.77
CA TRP A 137 5.03 -4.98 6.89
C TRP A 137 6.14 -4.39 7.79
N GLN A 138 7.24 -3.89 7.21
CA GLN A 138 8.32 -3.28 7.98
C GLN A 138 7.84 -2.08 8.81
N LEU A 139 6.99 -1.24 8.22
CA LEU A 139 6.38 -0.10 8.92
C LEU A 139 5.44 -0.55 10.05
N LEU A 140 4.64 -1.59 9.81
CA LEU A 140 3.72 -2.13 10.81
C LEU A 140 4.48 -2.70 12.02
N GLU A 141 5.64 -3.36 11.78
CA GLU A 141 6.52 -3.85 12.84
C GLU A 141 7.19 -2.70 13.61
N ALA A 142 7.61 -1.65 12.94
CA ALA A 142 8.27 -0.51 13.57
C ALA A 142 7.30 0.39 14.36
N ALA A 143 6.20 0.81 13.72
CA ALA A 143 5.27 1.78 14.29
C ALA A 143 4.30 1.20 15.31
N ARG A 144 4.02 -0.10 15.25
CA ARG A 144 3.04 -0.76 16.14
C ARG A 144 1.68 -0.05 16.18
N SER A 145 1.29 0.55 15.07
CA SER A 145 0.05 1.31 14.90
C SER A 145 -0.75 0.79 13.72
N PRO A 146 -2.08 0.98 13.68
CA PRO A 146 -2.85 0.70 12.48
C PRO A 146 -2.32 1.51 11.29
N ILE A 147 -2.16 0.86 10.14
CA ILE A 147 -1.69 1.52 8.92
C ILE A 147 -2.72 1.31 7.81
N LEU A 148 -3.22 2.40 7.24
CA LEU A 148 -4.02 2.40 6.03
C LEU A 148 -3.10 2.69 4.84
N ALA A 149 -2.76 1.63 4.10
CA ALA A 149 -2.02 1.73 2.86
C ALA A 149 -2.95 2.14 1.72
N VAL A 150 -2.58 3.17 0.95
CA VAL A 150 -3.34 3.67 -0.19
C VAL A 150 -2.42 3.94 -1.37
N ASP A 151 -2.99 4.06 -2.57
CA ASP A 151 -2.23 4.54 -3.74
C ASP A 151 -1.92 6.04 -3.55
N CYS A 152 -0.77 6.53 -4.01
CA CYS A 152 -0.40 7.94 -3.85
C CYS A 152 -1.16 8.88 -4.81
N ASP A 153 -1.81 8.33 -5.85
CA ASP A 153 -2.69 9.06 -6.76
C ASP A 153 -4.13 9.15 -6.20
N THR A 154 -4.24 9.42 -4.91
CA THR A 154 -5.50 9.56 -4.17
C THR A 154 -5.66 10.93 -3.54
N VAL A 155 -6.90 11.26 -3.22
CA VAL A 155 -7.28 12.45 -2.43
C VAL A 155 -8.07 12.02 -1.22
N ILE A 156 -7.63 12.44 -0.04
CA ILE A 156 -8.41 12.27 1.19
C ILE A 156 -9.50 13.33 1.19
N ARG A 157 -10.77 12.90 1.22
CA ARG A 157 -11.93 13.79 1.11
C ARG A 157 -12.62 14.08 2.43
N ASN A 158 -12.63 13.11 3.32
CA ASN A 158 -13.31 13.20 4.61
C ASN A 158 -12.43 12.62 5.73
N PRO A 159 -12.68 12.99 7.00
CA PRO A 159 -11.93 12.49 8.15
C PRO A 159 -11.97 10.96 8.25
N LEU A 160 -10.81 10.34 8.43
CA LEU A 160 -10.65 8.88 8.45
C LEU A 160 -10.80 8.27 9.84
N THR A 161 -10.62 9.04 10.91
CA THR A 161 -10.53 8.52 12.29
C THR A 161 -11.72 7.64 12.68
N HIS A 162 -12.94 8.11 12.42
CA HIS A 162 -14.13 7.34 12.76
C HIS A 162 -14.25 6.05 11.93
N ALA A 163 -13.98 6.15 10.63
CA ALA A 163 -14.05 5.00 9.72
C ALA A 163 -12.99 3.94 10.07
N LEU A 164 -11.78 4.35 10.48
CA LEU A 164 -10.73 3.41 10.91
C LEU A 164 -11.08 2.73 12.25
N ARG A 165 -11.76 3.42 13.15
CA ARG A 165 -12.26 2.84 14.42
C ARG A 165 -13.30 1.75 14.18
N GLN A 166 -14.12 1.82 13.15
CA GLN A 166 -15.09 0.77 12.81
C GLN A 166 -14.42 -0.59 12.53
N HIS A 167 -13.13 -0.56 12.20
CA HIS A 167 -12.30 -1.74 11.92
C HIS A 167 -11.35 -2.10 13.09
N GLU A 168 -11.59 -1.63 14.32
CA GLU A 168 -10.66 -1.79 15.45
C GLU A 168 -10.48 -3.24 15.94
N ARG A 169 -11.46 -4.10 15.68
CA ARG A 169 -11.46 -5.52 16.08
C ARG A 169 -10.84 -6.44 15.04
N GLU A 170 -10.58 -5.96 13.85
CA GLU A 170 -10.08 -6.75 12.74
C GLU A 170 -8.55 -6.74 12.69
N ASP A 171 -7.96 -7.80 12.19
CA ASP A 171 -6.52 -7.89 11.97
C ASP A 171 -6.10 -7.14 10.70
N ILE A 172 -6.93 -7.30 9.65
CA ILE A 172 -6.77 -6.68 8.33
C ILE A 172 -8.15 -6.25 7.85
N ALA A 173 -8.24 -5.16 7.09
CA ALA A 173 -9.43 -4.89 6.29
C ALA A 173 -9.05 -4.66 4.81
N LEU A 174 -9.82 -5.28 3.92
CA LEU A 174 -9.59 -5.29 2.47
C LEU A 174 -10.82 -4.81 1.73
N TYR A 175 -10.64 -4.15 0.59
CA TYR A 175 -11.76 -3.89 -0.30
C TYR A 175 -12.03 -5.13 -1.16
N LEU A 176 -13.04 -5.91 -0.76
CA LEU A 176 -13.43 -7.17 -1.41
C LEU A 176 -14.51 -6.94 -2.48
N ARG A 177 -14.30 -7.52 -3.66
CA ARG A 177 -15.21 -7.50 -4.82
C ARG A 177 -15.42 -8.94 -5.28
N LEU A 178 -16.17 -9.71 -4.49
CA LEU A 178 -16.31 -11.15 -4.68
C LEU A 178 -16.99 -11.54 -6.01
N GLU A 179 -17.72 -10.61 -6.62
CA GLU A 179 -18.34 -10.75 -7.94
C GLU A 179 -17.33 -10.71 -9.10
N LYS A 180 -16.12 -10.21 -8.85
CA LYS A 180 -15.06 -10.13 -9.87
C LYS A 180 -14.30 -11.46 -10.01
N PRO A 181 -13.62 -11.67 -11.15
CA PRO A 181 -12.68 -12.79 -11.31
C PRO A 181 -11.63 -12.77 -10.18
N GLU A 182 -11.12 -13.94 -9.81
CA GLU A 182 -10.24 -14.18 -8.66
C GLU A 182 -9.09 -13.15 -8.53
N TRP A 183 -8.43 -12.80 -9.63
CA TRP A 183 -7.31 -11.83 -9.66
C TRP A 183 -7.71 -10.36 -9.55
N ARG A 184 -9.01 -10.08 -9.41
CA ARG A 184 -9.57 -8.73 -9.20
C ARG A 184 -10.49 -8.65 -7.99
N ARG A 185 -10.55 -9.71 -7.18
CA ARG A 185 -11.45 -9.74 -6.01
C ARG A 185 -11.00 -8.86 -4.87
N VAL A 186 -9.71 -8.65 -4.70
CA VAL A 186 -9.18 -7.65 -3.78
C VAL A 186 -8.74 -6.45 -4.58
N LEU A 187 -9.14 -5.26 -4.19
CA LEU A 187 -8.58 -4.04 -4.71
C LEU A 187 -7.43 -3.60 -3.80
N GLY A 188 -6.21 -3.63 -4.33
CA GLY A 188 -5.02 -3.27 -3.57
C GLY A 188 -4.86 -1.76 -3.29
N ALA A 189 -5.76 -0.92 -3.82
CA ALA A 189 -5.70 0.53 -3.67
C ALA A 189 -5.98 1.03 -2.24
N ALA A 190 -6.59 0.21 -1.38
CA ALA A 190 -6.76 0.48 0.05
C ALA A 190 -6.65 -0.82 0.85
N VAL A 191 -5.72 -0.87 1.79
CA VAL A 191 -5.50 -2.01 2.70
C VAL A 191 -5.24 -1.47 4.10
N LEU A 192 -6.10 -1.82 5.05
CA LEU A 192 -5.87 -1.52 6.47
C LEU A 192 -5.20 -2.71 7.13
N ALA A 193 -4.02 -2.50 7.70
CA ALA A 193 -3.28 -3.48 8.49
C ALA A 193 -3.19 -3.03 9.95
N ARG A 194 -3.45 -3.95 10.90
CA ARG A 194 -3.39 -3.64 12.31
C ARG A 194 -2.25 -4.42 12.99
N PRO A 195 -1.62 -3.84 14.04
CA PRO A 195 -0.47 -4.43 14.72
C PRO A 195 -0.85 -5.57 15.69
N THR A 196 -1.97 -6.25 15.46
CA THR A 196 -2.35 -7.46 16.16
C THR A 196 -1.39 -8.61 15.81
N LEU A 197 -1.38 -9.66 16.60
CA LEU A 197 -0.54 -10.82 16.31
C LEU A 197 -0.83 -11.40 14.92
N LEU A 198 -2.12 -11.57 14.58
CA LEU A 198 -2.52 -12.18 13.32
C LEU A 198 -2.42 -11.20 12.15
N GLY A 199 -2.65 -9.90 12.37
CA GLY A 199 -2.44 -8.86 11.37
C GLY A 199 -0.97 -8.76 10.95
N ARG A 200 -0.05 -8.75 11.91
CA ARG A 200 1.40 -8.76 11.65
C ARG A 200 1.84 -10.04 10.94
N ARG A 201 1.34 -11.20 11.39
CA ARG A 201 1.61 -12.48 10.73
C ARG A 201 1.10 -12.49 9.29
N PHE A 202 -0.11 -11.99 9.04
CA PHE A 202 -0.65 -11.86 7.68
C PHE A 202 0.25 -10.97 6.81
N MET A 203 0.65 -9.80 7.29
CA MET A 203 1.51 -8.88 6.56
C MET A 203 2.93 -9.42 6.35
N ARG A 204 3.47 -10.18 7.30
CA ARG A 204 4.73 -10.90 7.16
C ARG A 204 4.68 -11.91 6.00
N ASP A 205 3.63 -12.73 5.97
CA ASP A 205 3.46 -13.75 4.93
C ASP A 205 3.16 -13.10 3.57
N CYS A 206 2.49 -11.94 3.59
CA CYS A 206 2.28 -11.08 2.45
C CYS A 206 3.63 -10.57 1.90
N ALA A 207 4.48 -9.99 2.74
CA ALA A 207 5.79 -9.48 2.38
C ALA A 207 6.69 -10.57 1.78
N ALA A 208 6.81 -11.72 2.46
CA ALA A 208 7.59 -12.85 1.96
C ALA A 208 7.09 -13.35 0.58
N THR A 209 5.77 -13.42 0.40
CA THR A 209 5.17 -13.82 -0.89
C THR A 209 5.50 -12.82 -1.98
N PHE A 210 5.44 -11.52 -1.70
CA PHE A 210 5.75 -10.48 -2.68
C PHE A 210 7.24 -10.43 -3.05
N VAL A 211 8.15 -10.63 -2.10
CA VAL A 211 9.59 -10.73 -2.43
C VAL A 211 9.83 -11.87 -3.40
N GLU A 212 9.26 -13.04 -3.15
CA GLU A 212 9.37 -14.16 -4.09
C GLU A 212 8.70 -13.89 -5.45
N CYS A 213 7.68 -13.03 -5.50
CA CYS A 213 7.07 -12.60 -6.75
C CYS A 213 7.93 -11.60 -7.51
N ILE A 214 8.61 -10.67 -6.81
CA ILE A 214 9.54 -9.70 -7.40
C ILE A 214 10.69 -10.42 -8.12
N HIS A 215 11.23 -11.49 -7.52
CA HIS A 215 12.30 -12.29 -8.12
C HIS A 215 11.82 -13.32 -9.16
N SER A 216 10.52 -13.38 -9.42
CA SER A 216 9.93 -14.23 -10.45
C SER A 216 9.17 -13.39 -11.47
N GLU A 217 8.91 -13.96 -12.66
CA GLU A 217 8.07 -13.29 -13.67
C GLU A 217 6.67 -12.99 -13.10
N ALA A 218 6.45 -11.80 -12.61
CA ALA A 218 5.15 -11.37 -12.14
C ALA A 218 4.28 -10.85 -13.30
N LEU A 219 2.96 -11.06 -13.21
CA LEU A 219 1.98 -10.59 -14.19
C LEU A 219 1.20 -9.40 -13.62
N GLU A 220 0.53 -8.66 -14.51
CA GLU A 220 -0.43 -7.61 -14.16
C GLU A 220 -1.44 -8.10 -13.08
N ALA A 221 -1.78 -7.25 -12.13
CA ALA A 221 -2.67 -7.52 -10.98
C ALA A 221 -2.15 -8.57 -9.99
N THR A 222 -0.83 -8.76 -9.91
CA THR A 222 -0.21 -9.70 -8.95
C THR A 222 -0.57 -9.38 -7.51
N ASP A 223 -0.56 -8.10 -7.12
CA ASP A 223 -0.91 -7.66 -5.77
C ASP A 223 -2.33 -8.10 -5.39
N GLN A 224 -3.31 -7.86 -6.24
CA GLN A 224 -4.71 -8.23 -6.01
C GLN A 224 -4.88 -9.74 -5.86
N LEU A 225 -4.21 -10.53 -6.70
CA LEU A 225 -4.27 -11.99 -6.62
C LEU A 225 -3.62 -12.50 -5.34
N ILE A 226 -2.42 -12.02 -4.99
CA ILE A 226 -1.70 -12.47 -3.79
C ILE A 226 -2.48 -12.13 -2.52
N LEU A 227 -2.97 -10.90 -2.39
CA LEU A 227 -3.81 -10.48 -1.26
C LEU A 227 -5.07 -11.36 -1.14
N TYR A 228 -5.72 -11.67 -2.27
CA TYR A 228 -6.88 -12.54 -2.28
C TYR A 228 -6.54 -13.98 -1.84
N LEU A 229 -5.45 -14.54 -2.33
CA LEU A 229 -5.04 -15.91 -1.98
C LEU A 229 -4.62 -16.03 -0.52
N LEU A 230 -3.90 -15.04 0.02
CA LEU A 230 -3.55 -14.95 1.44
C LEU A 230 -4.81 -14.84 2.30
N TRP A 231 -5.71 -13.89 1.97
CA TRP A 231 -6.97 -13.76 2.68
C TRP A 231 -7.74 -15.08 2.73
N ARG A 232 -7.90 -15.77 1.57
CA ARG A 232 -8.57 -17.07 1.49
C ARG A 232 -7.90 -18.15 2.32
N TRP A 233 -6.55 -18.14 2.35
CA TRP A 233 -5.80 -19.07 3.19
C TRP A 233 -6.06 -18.83 4.67
N TYR A 234 -5.91 -17.59 5.12
CA TYR A 234 -6.08 -17.21 6.52
C TYR A 234 -7.49 -17.49 7.02
N GLN A 235 -8.51 -17.14 6.26
CA GLN A 235 -9.91 -17.43 6.57
C GLN A 235 -10.20 -18.93 6.78
N ARG A 236 -9.43 -19.80 6.12
CA ARG A 236 -9.66 -21.25 6.19
C ARG A 236 -8.79 -21.96 7.20
N HIS A 237 -7.59 -21.46 7.48
CA HIS A 237 -6.55 -22.21 8.16
C HIS A 237 -5.98 -21.52 9.41
N VAL A 238 -6.37 -20.27 9.70
CA VAL A 238 -5.88 -19.52 10.84
C VAL A 238 -7.06 -19.18 11.77
N PRO A 239 -7.28 -19.98 12.83
CA PRO A 239 -8.34 -19.70 13.78
C PRO A 239 -8.19 -18.32 14.41
N GLY A 240 -9.30 -17.61 14.57
CA GLY A 240 -9.34 -16.29 15.19
C GLY A 240 -8.91 -15.14 14.27
N PHE A 241 -8.48 -15.41 13.02
CA PHE A 241 -8.18 -14.34 12.07
C PHE A 241 -9.44 -13.58 11.66
N LEU A 242 -9.45 -12.27 11.88
CA LEU A 242 -10.56 -11.38 11.57
C LEU A 242 -10.18 -10.45 10.40
N CYS A 243 -10.91 -10.57 9.30
CA CYS A 243 -10.76 -9.68 8.15
C CYS A 243 -12.04 -8.90 7.91
N GLY A 244 -11.94 -7.58 7.99
CA GLY A 244 -13.00 -6.65 7.63
C GLY A 244 -13.10 -6.38 6.14
N THR A 245 -14.21 -5.78 5.75
CA THR A 245 -14.44 -5.35 4.37
C THR A 245 -14.49 -3.82 4.31
N LEU A 246 -13.49 -3.21 3.68
CA LEU A 246 -13.52 -1.80 3.37
C LEU A 246 -14.64 -1.53 2.35
N THR A 247 -15.38 -0.47 2.59
CA THR A 247 -16.48 -0.07 1.71
C THR A 247 -15.96 0.74 0.51
N ARG A 248 -16.81 0.98 -0.48
CA ARG A 248 -16.52 1.84 -1.63
C ARG A 248 -16.06 3.24 -1.21
N ARG A 249 -16.44 3.72 -0.03
CA ARG A 249 -15.98 5.01 0.49
C ARG A 249 -14.46 5.12 0.64
N PHE A 250 -13.75 3.99 0.85
CA PHE A 250 -12.27 3.92 0.91
C PHE A 250 -11.61 3.83 -0.47
N SER A 251 -12.38 3.66 -1.54
CA SER A 251 -11.84 3.60 -2.91
C SER A 251 -12.92 4.04 -3.90
N ASP A 252 -13.26 5.30 -3.85
CA ASP A 252 -14.23 5.91 -4.75
C ASP A 252 -13.55 6.41 -6.04
N TRP A 253 -14.25 6.26 -7.17
CA TRP A 253 -13.83 6.72 -8.48
C TRP A 253 -14.74 7.78 -9.09
N HIS A 254 -15.85 8.10 -8.40
CA HIS A 254 -16.90 8.98 -8.89
C HIS A 254 -16.93 10.34 -8.20
N TYR A 255 -16.03 10.55 -7.22
CA TYR A 255 -15.93 11.77 -6.43
C TYR A 255 -17.20 12.07 -5.62
N GLU A 256 -17.80 11.03 -5.04
CA GLU A 256 -19.02 11.16 -4.22
C GLU A 256 -18.76 11.93 -2.91
N ASP A 257 -19.74 12.68 -2.40
CA ASP A 257 -19.57 13.49 -1.17
C ASP A 257 -19.29 12.66 0.07
N ALA A 258 -19.86 11.46 0.15
CA ALA A 258 -19.63 10.52 1.24
C ALA A 258 -18.29 9.78 1.15
N SER A 259 -17.51 10.00 0.09
CA SER A 259 -16.22 9.36 -0.14
C SER A 259 -15.23 9.75 0.92
N LEU A 260 -14.52 8.78 1.49
CA LEU A 260 -13.38 9.00 2.39
C LEU A 260 -12.10 9.23 1.59
N ILE A 261 -11.91 8.42 0.56
CA ILE A 261 -10.75 8.43 -0.33
C ILE A 261 -11.22 8.33 -1.77
N TRP A 262 -10.86 9.32 -2.55
CA TRP A 262 -11.05 9.29 -3.99
C TRP A 262 -9.76 8.86 -4.69
N HIS A 263 -9.89 8.02 -5.72
CA HIS A 263 -8.79 7.54 -6.54
C HIS A 263 -8.96 7.98 -7.98
N GLU A 264 -7.91 8.52 -8.56
CA GLU A 264 -7.87 8.80 -9.99
C GLU A 264 -7.66 7.49 -10.76
N LYS A 265 -8.72 7.01 -11.41
CA LYS A 265 -8.68 5.71 -12.09
C LYS A 265 -8.44 5.81 -13.60
N GLY A 266 -7.53 4.92 -14.06
CA GLY A 266 -7.31 4.65 -15.48
C GLY A 266 -6.43 5.68 -16.18
N SER A 267 -5.59 5.21 -17.10
CA SER A 267 -4.66 6.07 -17.85
C SER A 267 -5.35 7.14 -18.73
N GLY A 268 -6.61 6.90 -19.13
CA GLY A 268 -7.39 7.84 -19.96
C GLY A 268 -8.11 8.95 -19.18
N LEU A 269 -8.24 8.82 -17.85
CA LEU A 269 -8.91 9.81 -17.00
C LEU A 269 -7.94 10.56 -16.09
N LYS A 270 -6.68 10.10 -15.98
CA LYS A 270 -5.66 10.72 -15.14
C LYS A 270 -5.35 12.14 -15.63
N GLY A 271 -5.54 13.10 -14.73
CA GLY A 271 -5.33 14.53 -15.02
C GLY A 271 -6.48 15.23 -15.72
N THR A 272 -7.62 14.58 -15.97
CA THR A 272 -8.78 15.22 -16.61
C THR A 272 -9.71 15.92 -15.62
N LEU A 273 -9.68 15.50 -14.33
CA LEU A 273 -10.48 16.14 -13.30
C LEU A 273 -9.72 17.31 -12.68
N PRO A 274 -10.37 18.47 -12.50
CA PRO A 274 -9.74 19.65 -11.88
C PRO A 274 -9.36 19.45 -10.40
N VAL A 275 -9.68 18.28 -9.84
CA VAL A 275 -9.40 17.93 -8.45
C VAL A 275 -7.91 18.03 -8.10
N TRP A 276 -7.04 17.59 -9.01
CA TRP A 276 -5.59 17.73 -8.81
C TRP A 276 -5.14 19.18 -8.81
N ARG A 277 -5.78 20.05 -9.57
CA ARG A 277 -5.54 21.48 -9.54
C ARG A 277 -5.92 22.10 -8.19
N LEU A 278 -7.04 21.68 -7.59
CA LEU A 278 -7.46 22.18 -6.28
C LEU A 278 -6.44 21.85 -5.16
N PHE A 279 -5.63 20.82 -5.33
CA PHE A 279 -4.60 20.38 -4.38
C PHE A 279 -3.17 20.52 -4.92
N GLY A 280 -3.02 20.80 -6.23
CA GLY A 280 -1.72 20.99 -6.91
C GLY A 280 -1.26 22.44 -7.01
N GLU A 281 -2.18 23.40 -7.15
CA GLU A 281 -1.90 24.81 -7.50
C GLU A 281 -1.89 25.78 -6.32
N ALA A 282 -1.64 25.39 -5.09
CA ALA A 282 -1.21 26.36 -4.11
C ALA A 282 0.29 26.65 -4.37
N GLN A 283 0.57 27.32 -5.46
CA GLN A 283 1.79 28.07 -5.66
C GLN A 283 1.60 29.45 -5.05
N ASN A 284 2.63 29.84 -4.33
CA ASN A 284 2.92 31.23 -3.92
C ASN A 284 1.83 31.88 -3.06
N ASP A 285 1.92 31.61 -1.76
CA ASP A 285 1.80 32.68 -0.76
C ASP A 285 2.97 32.60 0.22
#